data_55db8fb177266cef19cda5c33e32048e
#
_entry.id   55db8fb177266cef19cda5c33e32048e
#
_cell.length_a   1.000
_cell.length_b   1.000
_cell.length_c   1.000
_cell.angle_alpha   90.00
_cell.angle_beta   90.00
_cell.angle_gamma   90.00
#
_symmetry.space_group_name_H-M   'P 1'
#
loop_
_entity.id
_entity.type
_entity.pdbx_description
1 polymer ?
#
loop_
_entity_poly.entity_id
_entity_poly.type
_entity_poly.pdbx_seq_one_letter_code
_entity_poly.pdbx_strand_id
1 'polypeptide(L)'
;SFQVTVSSLPKDIVRQSLKQLDSVITPDLKAAYKKHGLSVYEAITLASIVEKEVPKAEDRKIVAQIFLKRLAEGTPLGSDATYYYASAVYGGEPFPDLDSPYNTRMYAGLPPGPINTVSKTALEAVAYPSDTDYLFFVTGDDGVNHYTKTSAEHEQATRLYCKVSCATGYVPDSL
;
A
#
# COMPACT_ATOMS: atom_id res chain seq x y z
N SER A 1 -4.63 -18.28 -9.14
CA SER A 1 -3.42 -19.11 -9.29
C SER A 1 -3.41 -19.78 -10.65
N PHE A 2 -2.24 -20.02 -11.23
CA PHE A 2 -2.06 -20.73 -12.49
C PHE A 2 -0.92 -21.74 -12.34
N GLN A 3 -0.96 -22.81 -13.16
CA GLN A 3 0.06 -23.86 -13.11
C GLN A 3 1.26 -23.45 -13.96
N VAL A 4 2.46 -23.62 -13.40
CA VAL A 4 3.74 -23.44 -14.07
C VAL A 4 4.39 -24.82 -14.18
N THR A 5 4.81 -25.19 -15.38
CA THR A 5 5.55 -26.44 -15.64
C THR A 5 7.05 -26.15 -15.75
N VAL A 6 7.89 -27.16 -15.60
CA VAL A 6 9.35 -27.04 -15.75
C VAL A 6 9.75 -26.52 -17.13
N SER A 7 8.89 -26.71 -18.14
CA SER A 7 9.09 -26.22 -19.50
C SER A 7 8.52 -24.82 -19.78
N SER A 8 7.90 -24.16 -18.79
CA SER A 8 7.34 -22.84 -18.96
C SER A 8 8.45 -21.81 -19.15
N LEU A 9 8.37 -21.03 -20.21
CA LEU A 9 9.31 -19.93 -20.45
C LEU A 9 8.95 -18.73 -19.58
N PRO A 10 9.92 -17.92 -19.12
CA PRO A 10 9.66 -16.72 -18.32
C PRO A 10 8.58 -15.80 -18.91
N LYS A 11 8.62 -15.61 -20.23
CA LYS A 11 7.61 -14.81 -20.96
C LYS A 11 6.19 -15.35 -20.85
N ASP A 12 6.03 -16.66 -20.72
CA ASP A 12 4.70 -17.29 -20.62
C ASP A 12 4.14 -17.12 -19.21
N ILE A 13 5.01 -17.16 -18.19
CA ILE A 13 4.66 -16.87 -16.80
C ILE A 13 4.18 -15.41 -16.69
N VAL A 14 4.94 -14.46 -17.22
CA VAL A 14 4.56 -13.04 -17.24
C VAL A 14 3.23 -12.84 -17.96
N ARG A 15 3.06 -13.45 -19.15
CA ARG A 15 1.81 -13.36 -19.92
C ARG A 15 0.61 -13.92 -19.14
N GLN A 16 0.77 -15.04 -18.45
CA GLN A 16 -0.29 -15.63 -17.64
C GLN A 16 -0.62 -14.74 -16.43
N SER A 17 0.38 -14.17 -15.78
CA SER A 17 0.19 -13.23 -14.67
C SER A 17 -0.59 -11.99 -15.12
N LEU A 18 -0.24 -11.40 -16.28
CA LEU A 18 -0.96 -10.25 -16.85
C LEU A 18 -2.40 -10.61 -17.22
N LYS A 19 -2.64 -11.78 -17.82
CA LYS A 19 -4.01 -12.26 -18.11
C LYS A 19 -4.83 -12.45 -16.83
N GLN A 20 -4.22 -12.97 -15.78
CA GLN A 20 -4.87 -13.13 -14.47
C GLN A 20 -5.24 -11.75 -13.89
N LEU A 21 -4.33 -10.79 -13.95
CA LEU A 21 -4.59 -9.43 -13.49
C LEU A 21 -5.73 -8.78 -14.29
N ASP A 22 -5.69 -8.88 -15.62
CA ASP A 22 -6.74 -8.33 -16.50
C ASP A 22 -8.11 -8.96 -16.24
N SER A 23 -8.16 -10.25 -15.90
CA SER A 23 -9.41 -10.94 -15.54
C SER A 23 -10.02 -10.46 -14.22
N VAL A 24 -9.20 -9.90 -13.33
CA VAL A 24 -9.65 -9.36 -12.02
C VAL A 24 -10.11 -7.91 -12.15
N ILE A 25 -9.46 -7.13 -13.04
CA ILE A 25 -9.77 -5.70 -13.23
C ILE A 25 -10.98 -5.54 -14.15
N THR A 26 -12.17 -5.66 -13.54
CA THR A 26 -13.47 -5.53 -14.23
C THR A 26 -13.74 -4.10 -14.71
N PRO A 27 -14.70 -3.90 -15.66
CA PRO A 27 -15.16 -2.56 -16.03
C PRO A 27 -15.64 -1.72 -14.83
N ASP A 28 -16.28 -2.34 -13.84
CA ASP A 28 -16.76 -1.67 -12.63
C ASP A 28 -15.60 -1.16 -11.78
N LEU A 29 -14.53 -1.95 -11.60
CA LEU A 29 -13.33 -1.51 -10.91
C LEU A 29 -12.67 -0.34 -11.64
N LYS A 30 -12.55 -0.41 -12.97
CA LYS A 30 -12.02 0.70 -13.79
C LYS A 30 -12.81 1.99 -13.62
N ALA A 31 -14.16 1.87 -13.60
CA ALA A 31 -15.04 3.01 -13.38
C ALA A 31 -14.91 3.59 -11.96
N ALA A 32 -14.76 2.73 -10.95
CA ALA A 32 -14.52 3.14 -9.56
C ALA A 32 -13.20 3.87 -9.39
N TYR A 33 -12.09 3.34 -9.95
CA TYR A 33 -10.79 4.02 -9.93
C TYR A 33 -10.86 5.42 -10.56
N LYS A 34 -11.54 5.54 -11.69
CA LYS A 34 -11.73 6.83 -12.36
C LYS A 34 -12.46 7.85 -11.48
N LYS A 35 -13.43 7.42 -10.64
CA LYS A 35 -14.10 8.30 -9.68
C LYS A 35 -13.16 8.87 -8.63
N HIS A 36 -12.09 8.14 -8.30
CA HIS A 36 -11.03 8.58 -7.39
C HIS A 36 -9.89 9.33 -8.13
N GLY A 37 -10.05 9.61 -9.44
CA GLY A 37 -9.03 10.28 -10.24
C GLY A 37 -7.83 9.41 -10.63
N LEU A 38 -7.94 8.08 -10.48
CA LEU A 38 -6.85 7.15 -10.74
C LEU A 38 -7.01 6.46 -12.10
N SER A 39 -5.91 6.35 -12.84
CA SER A 39 -5.76 5.35 -13.90
C SER A 39 -5.70 3.93 -13.30
N VAL A 40 -5.84 2.90 -14.13
CA VAL A 40 -5.70 1.51 -13.68
C VAL A 40 -4.30 1.25 -13.11
N TYR A 41 -3.24 1.82 -13.71
CA TYR A 41 -1.88 1.65 -13.25
C TYR A 41 -1.66 2.30 -11.87
N GLU A 42 -2.16 3.50 -11.66
CA GLU A 42 -2.11 4.20 -10.38
C GLU A 42 -2.91 3.46 -9.30
N ALA A 43 -4.07 2.91 -9.65
CA ALA A 43 -4.85 2.10 -8.73
C ALA A 43 -4.12 0.81 -8.31
N ILE A 44 -3.43 0.13 -9.24
CA ILE A 44 -2.57 -1.03 -8.93
C ILE A 44 -1.40 -0.60 -8.04
N THR A 45 -0.78 0.55 -8.34
CA THR A 45 0.31 1.10 -7.54
C THR A 45 -0.14 1.36 -6.10
N LEU A 46 -1.27 2.04 -5.91
CA LEU A 46 -1.84 2.28 -4.59
C LEU A 46 -2.23 0.96 -3.88
N ALA A 47 -2.86 0.02 -4.60
CA ALA A 47 -3.23 -1.28 -4.05
C ALA A 47 -2.00 -2.08 -3.58
N SER A 48 -0.86 -1.96 -4.26
CA SER A 48 0.39 -2.63 -3.86
C SER A 48 0.95 -2.09 -2.54
N ILE A 49 0.74 -0.81 -2.27
CA ILE A 49 1.10 -0.18 -0.98
C ILE A 49 0.13 -0.68 0.10
N VAL A 50 -1.18 -0.58 -0.14
CA VAL A 50 -2.22 -1.06 0.79
C VAL A 50 -2.03 -2.54 1.17
N GLU A 51 -1.63 -3.38 0.20
CA GLU A 51 -1.33 -4.81 0.43
C GLU A 51 -0.23 -5.01 1.47
N LYS A 52 0.79 -4.15 1.46
CA LYS A 52 1.94 -4.22 2.37
C LYS A 52 1.67 -3.60 3.74
N GLU A 53 0.74 -2.65 3.84
CA GLU A 53 0.43 -1.99 5.10
C GLU A 53 -0.39 -2.86 6.05
N VAL A 54 -1.40 -3.56 5.52
CA VAL A 54 -2.34 -4.28 6.38
C VAL A 54 -2.78 -5.62 5.78
N PRO A 55 -2.75 -6.72 6.57
CA PRO A 55 -3.11 -8.04 6.08
C PRO A 55 -4.63 -8.25 5.98
N LYS A 56 -5.44 -7.60 6.82
CA LYS A 56 -6.89 -7.82 6.89
C LYS A 56 -7.63 -7.02 5.84
N ALA A 57 -8.61 -7.65 5.17
CA ALA A 57 -9.37 -7.04 4.08
C ALA A 57 -10.19 -5.82 4.52
N GLU A 58 -10.71 -5.83 5.74
CA GLU A 58 -11.48 -4.71 6.31
C GLU A 58 -10.58 -3.50 6.53
N ASP A 59 -9.39 -3.71 7.07
CA ASP A 59 -8.40 -2.66 7.31
C ASP A 59 -7.91 -2.05 6.00
N ARG A 60 -7.78 -2.85 4.94
CA ARG A 60 -7.39 -2.36 3.60
C ARG A 60 -8.29 -1.26 3.08
N LYS A 61 -9.60 -1.35 3.31
CA LYS A 61 -10.56 -0.33 2.88
C LYS A 61 -10.38 0.99 3.63
N ILE A 62 -10.05 0.93 4.92
CA ILE A 62 -9.79 2.12 5.72
C ILE A 62 -8.45 2.75 5.30
N VAL A 63 -7.41 1.94 5.15
CA VAL A 63 -6.08 2.43 4.72
C VAL A 63 -6.14 3.00 3.30
N ALA A 64 -6.88 2.36 2.39
CA ALA A 64 -7.09 2.89 1.05
C ALA A 64 -7.79 4.25 1.07
N GLN A 65 -8.80 4.43 1.94
CA GLN A 65 -9.46 5.73 2.12
C GLN A 65 -8.49 6.80 2.63
N ILE A 66 -7.66 6.47 3.64
CA ILE A 66 -6.64 7.39 4.18
C ILE A 66 -5.67 7.83 3.07
N PHE A 67 -5.17 6.90 2.29
CA PHE A 67 -4.23 7.20 1.21
C PHE A 67 -4.87 8.01 0.07
N LEU A 68 -6.09 7.67 -0.34
CA LEU A 68 -6.83 8.44 -1.33
C LEU A 68 -7.07 9.90 -0.88
N LYS A 69 -7.37 10.10 0.40
CA LYS A 69 -7.53 11.42 0.97
C LYS A 69 -6.21 12.19 0.98
N ARG A 70 -5.12 11.55 1.39
CA ARG A 70 -3.77 12.16 1.33
C ARG A 70 -3.37 12.53 -0.10
N LEU A 71 -3.66 11.68 -1.09
CA LEU A 71 -3.41 12.00 -2.50
C LEU A 71 -4.19 13.22 -2.96
N ALA A 72 -5.48 13.31 -2.60
CA ALA A 72 -6.34 14.45 -2.96
C ALA A 72 -5.88 15.75 -2.31
N GLU A 73 -5.30 15.69 -1.10
CA GLU A 73 -4.76 16.82 -0.35
C GLU A 73 -3.30 17.17 -0.72
N GLY A 74 -2.65 16.37 -1.59
CA GLY A 74 -1.24 16.56 -1.93
C GLY A 74 -0.28 16.26 -0.77
N THR A 75 -0.73 15.51 0.23
CA THR A 75 0.08 15.10 1.38
C THR A 75 0.86 13.83 1.06
N PRO A 76 2.09 13.65 1.59
CA PRO A 76 2.84 12.39 1.47
C PRO A 76 2.04 11.20 2.02
N LEU A 77 2.10 10.06 1.33
CA LEU A 77 1.43 8.84 1.81
C LEU A 77 2.05 8.33 3.12
N GLY A 78 3.36 8.47 3.28
CA GLY A 78 4.06 8.15 4.52
C GLY A 78 4.17 6.64 4.79
N SER A 79 4.13 5.82 3.74
CA SER A 79 4.25 4.36 3.84
C SER A 79 5.71 3.92 3.95
N ASP A 80 6.04 3.20 5.01
CA ASP A 80 7.40 2.67 5.21
C ASP A 80 7.75 1.59 4.19
N ALA A 81 6.80 0.79 3.76
CA ALA A 81 6.99 -0.23 2.74
C ALA A 81 7.61 0.32 1.45
N THR A 82 7.39 1.60 1.16
CA THR A 82 7.88 2.24 -0.07
C THR A 82 9.37 2.53 -0.05
N TYR A 83 9.95 2.98 1.05
CA TYR A 83 11.41 3.16 1.15
C TYR A 83 12.14 1.83 1.37
N TYR A 84 11.54 0.86 2.05
CA TYR A 84 12.09 -0.50 2.09
C TYR A 84 12.18 -1.11 0.70
N TYR A 85 11.13 -0.98 -0.12
CA TYR A 85 11.18 -1.41 -1.52
C TYR A 85 12.28 -0.69 -2.31
N ALA A 86 12.38 0.64 -2.15
CA ALA A 86 13.41 1.43 -2.82
C ALA A 86 14.83 0.94 -2.47
N SER A 87 15.10 0.72 -1.19
CA SER A 87 16.37 0.18 -0.71
C SER A 87 16.67 -1.21 -1.31
N ALA A 88 15.69 -2.11 -1.31
CA ALA A 88 15.85 -3.47 -1.82
C ALA A 88 16.14 -3.51 -3.34
N VAL A 89 15.56 -2.59 -4.12
CA VAL A 89 15.67 -2.60 -5.60
C VAL A 89 16.83 -1.74 -6.09
N TYR A 90 17.05 -0.59 -5.49
CA TYR A 90 18.02 0.40 -5.97
C TYR A 90 19.25 0.55 -5.07
N GLY A 91 19.28 -0.12 -3.93
CA GLY A 91 20.32 0.01 -2.91
C GLY A 91 20.10 1.21 -1.97
N GLY A 92 21.00 1.37 -1.04
CA GLY A 92 20.91 2.34 0.06
C GLY A 92 20.32 1.74 1.32
N GLU A 93 20.51 2.43 2.43
CA GLU A 93 19.95 1.99 3.71
C GLU A 93 18.44 2.30 3.75
N PRO A 94 17.61 1.41 4.32
CA PRO A 94 16.17 1.57 4.36
C PRO A 94 15.72 2.55 5.46
N PHE A 95 16.12 3.80 5.35
CA PHE A 95 15.71 4.86 6.27
C PHE A 95 14.61 5.76 5.70
N PRO A 96 13.81 6.40 6.55
CA PRO A 96 12.75 7.31 6.13
C PRO A 96 13.20 8.50 5.27
N ASP A 97 14.47 8.85 5.29
CA ASP A 97 15.09 9.93 4.51
C ASP A 97 15.84 9.43 3.24
N LEU A 98 15.68 8.15 2.88
CA LEU A 98 16.24 7.63 1.62
C LEU A 98 15.73 8.43 0.43
N ASP A 99 16.64 9.07 -0.30
CA ASP A 99 16.31 9.83 -1.52
C ASP A 99 15.98 8.87 -2.66
N SER A 100 14.71 8.64 -2.85
CA SER A 100 14.17 7.78 -3.91
C SER A 100 12.77 8.23 -4.31
N PRO A 101 12.43 8.23 -5.60
CA PRO A 101 11.07 8.55 -6.05
C PRO A 101 10.02 7.54 -5.55
N TYR A 102 10.45 6.41 -5.01
CA TYR A 102 9.56 5.47 -4.33
C TYR A 102 9.27 5.86 -2.88
N ASN A 103 10.09 6.71 -2.24
CA ASN A 103 9.92 7.06 -0.84
C ASN A 103 8.75 8.03 -0.64
N THR A 104 7.59 7.52 -0.30
CA THR A 104 6.37 8.31 -0.07
C THR A 104 6.34 9.03 1.28
N ARG A 105 7.42 8.99 2.08
CA ARG A 105 7.61 9.90 3.21
C ARG A 105 8.23 11.24 2.78
N MET A 106 9.11 11.19 1.78
CA MET A 106 9.78 12.38 1.24
C MET A 106 8.98 13.04 0.12
N TYR A 107 8.35 12.25 -0.73
CA TYR A 107 7.68 12.74 -1.93
C TYR A 107 6.17 12.49 -1.85
N ALA A 108 5.39 13.56 -2.07
CA ALA A 108 3.95 13.47 -2.16
C ALA A 108 3.53 12.80 -3.47
N GLY A 109 2.36 12.17 -3.46
CA GLY A 109 1.83 11.45 -4.61
C GLY A 109 2.15 9.96 -4.58
N LEU A 110 1.83 9.28 -5.67
CA LEU A 110 2.14 7.85 -5.87
C LEU A 110 3.60 7.69 -6.31
N PRO A 111 4.25 6.59 -5.90
CA PRO A 111 5.55 6.23 -6.46
C PRO A 111 5.42 5.87 -7.95
N PRO A 112 6.56 5.76 -8.69
CA PRO A 112 6.56 5.48 -10.13
C PRO A 112 5.86 4.19 -10.55
N GLY A 113 5.68 3.24 -9.64
CA GLY A 113 5.01 1.98 -9.92
C GLY A 113 4.76 1.13 -8.67
N PRO A 114 4.13 -0.05 -8.86
CA PRO A 114 3.83 -0.97 -7.76
C PRO A 114 5.08 -1.44 -7.02
N ILE A 115 4.95 -1.61 -5.70
CA ILE A 115 6.00 -2.10 -4.82
C ILE A 115 5.83 -3.57 -4.42
N ASN A 116 4.70 -4.17 -4.78
CA ASN A 116 4.37 -5.55 -4.45
C ASN A 116 3.36 -6.14 -5.46
N THR A 117 3.18 -7.46 -5.44
CA THR A 117 2.02 -8.11 -6.05
C THR A 117 0.72 -7.69 -5.32
N VAL A 118 -0.39 -7.69 -6.05
CA VAL A 118 -1.67 -7.22 -5.51
C VAL A 118 -2.68 -8.37 -5.43
N SER A 119 -3.38 -8.44 -4.31
CA SER A 119 -4.55 -9.31 -4.18
C SER A 119 -5.81 -8.64 -4.74
N LYS A 120 -6.84 -9.46 -5.04
CA LYS A 120 -8.15 -8.95 -5.42
C LYS A 120 -8.74 -8.02 -4.36
N THR A 121 -8.56 -8.36 -3.08
CA THR A 121 -9.08 -7.55 -1.97
C THR A 121 -8.41 -6.20 -1.82
N ALA A 122 -7.12 -6.07 -2.15
CA ALA A 122 -6.45 -4.77 -2.19
C ALA A 122 -6.94 -3.90 -3.37
N LEU A 123 -7.14 -4.50 -4.55
CA LEU A 123 -7.72 -3.83 -5.71
C LEU A 123 -9.15 -3.33 -5.42
N GLU A 124 -9.98 -4.17 -4.79
CA GLU A 124 -11.33 -3.81 -4.38
C GLU A 124 -11.34 -2.73 -3.27
N ALA A 125 -10.37 -2.75 -2.36
CA ALA A 125 -10.25 -1.74 -1.32
C ALA A 125 -9.98 -0.33 -1.89
N VAL A 126 -9.14 -0.22 -2.92
CA VAL A 126 -8.89 1.05 -3.62
C VAL A 126 -10.11 1.50 -4.43
N ALA A 127 -10.87 0.57 -5.02
CA ALA A 127 -12.08 0.88 -5.79
C ALA A 127 -13.25 1.32 -4.88
N TYR A 128 -13.39 0.66 -3.74
CA TYR A 128 -14.51 0.81 -2.80
C TYR A 128 -13.98 0.99 -1.38
N PRO A 129 -13.30 2.12 -1.10
CA PRO A 129 -12.75 2.42 0.21
C PRO A 129 -13.87 2.58 1.24
N SER A 130 -13.52 2.50 2.51
CA SER A 130 -14.43 2.85 3.60
C SER A 130 -14.78 4.33 3.56
N ASP A 131 -15.96 4.67 4.05
CA ASP A 131 -16.37 6.06 4.24
C ASP A 131 -16.07 6.47 5.70
N THR A 132 -14.84 6.91 5.94
CA THR A 132 -14.39 7.38 7.25
C THR A 132 -13.64 8.71 7.13
N ASP A 133 -13.45 9.38 8.24
CA ASP A 133 -12.69 10.62 8.33
C ASP A 133 -11.29 10.44 8.95
N TYR A 134 -10.82 9.20 9.09
CA TYR A 134 -9.47 8.91 9.54
C TYR A 134 -8.39 9.45 8.57
N LEU A 135 -7.29 9.92 9.16
CA LEU A 135 -6.11 10.43 8.44
C LEU A 135 -4.83 9.69 8.80
N PHE A 136 -4.86 8.98 9.93
CA PHE A 136 -3.69 8.28 10.47
C PHE A 136 -4.08 6.89 10.94
N PHE A 137 -3.10 6.01 10.96
CA PHE A 137 -3.20 4.71 11.59
C PHE A 137 -1.83 4.29 12.15
N VAL A 138 -1.85 3.44 13.15
CA VAL A 138 -0.68 2.77 13.71
C VAL A 138 -1.06 1.34 14.05
N THR A 139 -0.20 0.39 13.70
CA THR A 139 -0.35 -1.00 14.16
C THR A 139 0.26 -1.11 15.54
N GLY A 140 -0.55 -1.51 16.51
CA GLY A 140 -0.11 -1.70 17.88
C GLY A 140 0.74 -2.97 18.07
N ASP A 141 1.43 -3.07 19.19
CA ASP A 141 2.18 -4.28 19.60
C ASP A 141 1.28 -5.50 19.77
N ASP A 142 -0.04 -5.29 19.87
CA ASP A 142 -1.10 -6.29 19.88
C ASP A 142 -1.52 -6.77 18.49
N GLY A 143 -0.94 -6.23 17.42
CA GLY A 143 -1.27 -6.50 16.02
C GLY A 143 -2.61 -5.91 15.58
N VAL A 144 -3.17 -4.94 16.33
CA VAL A 144 -4.41 -4.24 15.99
C VAL A 144 -4.08 -2.87 15.38
N ASN A 145 -4.83 -2.49 14.33
CA ASN A 145 -4.71 -1.17 13.73
C ASN A 145 -5.57 -0.15 14.49
N HIS A 146 -4.93 0.92 14.97
CA HIS A 146 -5.58 2.03 15.65
C HIS A 146 -5.67 3.22 14.70
N TYR A 147 -6.89 3.62 14.36
CA TYR A 147 -7.17 4.70 13.41
C TYR A 147 -7.49 5.99 14.14
N THR A 148 -6.96 7.11 13.66
CA THR A 148 -7.13 8.44 14.27
C THR A 148 -7.34 9.52 13.21
N LYS A 149 -7.91 10.66 13.66
CA LYS A 149 -8.26 11.77 12.77
C LYS A 149 -7.22 12.89 12.78
N THR A 150 -6.50 13.04 13.89
CA THR A 150 -5.53 14.12 14.06
C THR A 150 -4.15 13.58 14.41
N SER A 151 -3.11 14.39 14.13
CA SER A 151 -1.73 14.05 14.49
C SER A 151 -1.56 13.86 16.01
N ALA A 152 -2.22 14.69 16.82
CA ALA A 152 -2.18 14.58 18.28
C ALA A 152 -2.75 13.24 18.78
N GLU A 153 -3.90 12.81 18.23
CA GLU A 153 -4.48 11.50 18.52
C GLU A 153 -3.55 10.36 18.05
N HIS A 154 -2.92 10.52 16.89
CA HIS A 154 -1.98 9.52 16.35
C HIS A 154 -0.75 9.38 17.24
N GLU A 155 -0.15 10.49 17.69
CA GLU A 155 0.96 10.44 18.64
C GLU A 155 0.55 9.79 19.97
N GLN A 156 -0.67 10.06 20.47
CA GLN A 156 -1.18 9.42 21.66
C GLN A 156 -1.37 7.91 21.44
N ALA A 157 -1.98 7.51 20.32
CA ALA A 157 -2.17 6.10 19.97
C ALA A 157 -0.83 5.37 19.84
N THR A 158 0.17 5.98 19.17
CA THR A 158 1.51 5.43 19.06
C THR A 158 2.14 5.20 20.43
N ARG A 159 2.09 6.17 21.33
CA ARG A 159 2.61 6.03 22.71
C ARG A 159 1.89 4.95 23.53
N LEU A 160 0.60 4.75 23.29
CA LEU A 160 -0.19 3.77 24.04
C LEU A 160 -0.03 2.35 23.51
N TYR A 161 -0.06 2.18 22.20
CA TYR A 161 -0.23 0.88 21.56
C TYR A 161 1.01 0.36 20.83
N CYS A 162 1.97 1.23 20.46
CA CYS A 162 3.15 0.85 19.69
C CYS A 162 4.45 1.23 20.44
N LYS A 163 4.69 0.56 21.60
CA LYS A 163 5.83 0.87 22.47
C LYS A 163 7.11 0.15 22.06
N VAL A 164 6.99 -1.09 21.59
CA VAL A 164 8.12 -1.95 21.22
C VAL A 164 8.42 -1.80 19.74
N SER A 165 7.46 -2.09 18.89
CA SER A 165 7.64 -2.08 17.43
C SER A 165 8.04 -0.69 16.90
N CYS A 166 7.43 0.38 17.43
CA CYS A 166 7.78 1.74 17.02
C CYS A 166 9.11 2.25 17.60
N ALA A 167 9.60 1.67 18.71
CA ALA A 167 10.89 2.04 19.30
C ALA A 167 12.08 1.36 18.61
N THR A 168 11.87 0.17 18.04
CA THR A 168 12.93 -0.64 17.41
C THR A 168 13.07 -0.41 15.91
N GLY A 169 12.16 0.37 15.31
CA GLY A 169 12.02 0.46 13.86
C GLY A 169 11.44 -0.86 13.32
N TYR A 170 10.20 -0.83 12.87
CA TYR A 170 9.56 -2.00 12.28
C TYR A 170 10.31 -2.43 11.01
N VAL A 171 10.89 -3.62 11.03
CA VAL A 171 11.40 -4.29 9.83
C VAL A 171 10.34 -5.29 9.40
N PRO A 172 9.73 -5.15 8.21
CA PRO A 172 8.76 -6.12 7.70
C PRO A 172 9.39 -7.52 7.59
N ASP A 173 8.71 -8.56 8.08
CA ASP A 173 9.19 -9.95 8.13
C ASP A 173 9.48 -10.59 6.76
N SER A 174 9.21 -9.92 5.65
CA SER A 174 9.60 -10.36 4.28
C SER A 174 9.39 -9.28 3.24
N LEU A 175 10.42 -9.00 2.50
CA LEU A 175 10.30 -8.43 1.15
C LEU A 175 10.01 -9.53 0.14
#